data_94c72de9eb1847e5455fdc9aed26b8e7
#
_entry.id   94c72de9eb1847e5455fdc9aed26b8e7
#
_cell.length_a   1.000
_cell.length_b   1.000
_cell.length_c   1.000
_cell.angle_alpha   90.00
_cell.angle_beta   90.00
_cell.angle_gamma   90.00
#
_symmetry.space_group_name_H-M   'P 1'
#
loop_
_entity.id
_entity.type
_entity.pdbx_description
1 polymer ?
#
loop_
_entity_poly.entity_id
_entity_poly.type
_entity_poly.pdbx_seq_one_letter_code
_entity_poly.pdbx_strand_id
1 'polypeptide(L)'
;MATVSAPEPSPIKLPAHDTRSRAARGCGVRILPPASTMRAVTVLSDLADLVPDARTRLNGVARVTPVELNHRLTDATGCEVWLKREDLQPVRSYKLRGAYNLISQLSPEALEAGVVCASAGNHGQGVAFAAAALGISAVVYVPTTTPRQKRDRIHALGRGHAQLVMEGSTYDQASEAAARFAAETGRTVVPAFNDPRTAAGQGTAIAEAVEQLGSVPDVVVLPVGGGGLMSGAAAWLRTHHPQVRIIGVEPDGAPCVAAAISAGRPFPLTNIDTFVDGAAVSLVGDYTFEVIREAEIELTRIPEGQVCSEMLEMYQSDGIIAEPAGALAAAALPTGGVGSRVHIPHGSRVLSIVSGGNNDVARYADVVERSLLHEGRKHYFLVNFPQEPGALRRFLDQVLGPEDDITYFEYVKRSSREVGPALVGVELSNPGDYRFLLARITDCGMEVNEVDSTSPYFRFLV
;
A
#
# COMPACT_ATOMS: atom_id res chain seq x y z
N MET A 1 21.18 -41.80 -31.17
CA MET A 1 21.07 -42.55 -29.91
C MET A 1 20.00 -41.88 -29.08
N ALA A 2 19.00 -42.65 -28.81
CA ALA A 2 17.76 -42.49 -28.04
C ALA A 2 17.47 -41.17 -27.28
N THR A 3 16.42 -40.51 -27.74
CA THR A 3 15.63 -39.51 -27.03
C THR A 3 14.66 -40.23 -26.08
N VAL A 4 14.70 -39.89 -24.78
CA VAL A 4 13.73 -40.36 -23.79
C VAL A 4 12.75 -39.22 -23.53
N SER A 5 11.50 -39.38 -23.96
CA SER A 5 10.38 -38.51 -23.65
C SER A 5 9.74 -38.91 -22.33
N ALA A 6 9.45 -37.93 -21.47
CA ALA A 6 8.72 -38.09 -20.22
C ALA A 6 7.19 -38.09 -20.50
N PRO A 7 6.37 -38.86 -19.74
CA PRO A 7 4.93 -38.96 -19.96
C PRO A 7 4.13 -37.81 -19.33
N GLU A 8 3.06 -37.43 -20.05
CA GLU A 8 2.03 -36.48 -19.58
C GLU A 8 1.15 -37.10 -18.47
N PRO A 9 0.66 -36.28 -17.51
CA PRO A 9 -0.27 -36.75 -16.50
C PRO A 9 -1.72 -36.74 -16.99
N SER A 10 -2.42 -37.86 -16.75
CA SER A 10 -3.83 -38.09 -17.08
C SER A 10 -4.79 -37.33 -16.15
N PRO A 11 -5.99 -36.95 -16.62
CA PRO A 11 -6.95 -36.17 -15.82
C PRO A 11 -7.73 -37.05 -14.81
N ILE A 12 -7.89 -36.53 -13.58
CA ILE A 12 -8.66 -37.12 -12.48
C ILE A 12 -10.15 -36.88 -12.73
N LYS A 13 -10.95 -37.96 -12.78
CA LYS A 13 -12.41 -37.92 -12.85
C LYS A 13 -13.00 -37.81 -11.43
N LEU A 14 -13.88 -36.85 -11.23
CA LEU A 14 -14.73 -36.71 -10.04
C LEU A 14 -16.03 -37.54 -10.22
N PRO A 15 -16.59 -38.17 -9.19
CA PRO A 15 -17.83 -38.95 -9.29
C PRO A 15 -19.08 -38.05 -9.26
N ALA A 16 -20.08 -38.45 -10.09
CA ALA A 16 -21.38 -37.81 -10.17
C ALA A 16 -22.26 -38.20 -9.00
N HIS A 17 -22.94 -37.24 -8.39
CA HIS A 17 -24.01 -37.48 -7.40
C HIS A 17 -25.38 -37.54 -8.08
N ASP A 18 -26.09 -38.61 -7.78
CA ASP A 18 -27.42 -38.99 -8.25
C ASP A 18 -28.51 -38.20 -7.47
N THR A 19 -29.38 -37.51 -8.21
CA THR A 19 -30.55 -36.83 -7.64
C THR A 19 -31.79 -37.69 -7.91
N ARG A 20 -32.36 -38.34 -6.89
CA ARG A 20 -33.72 -38.89 -6.95
C ARG A 20 -34.60 -38.27 -5.87
N SER A 21 -35.67 -37.66 -6.36
CA SER A 21 -36.79 -37.08 -5.64
C SER A 21 -37.54 -38.04 -4.73
N ARG A 22 -37.95 -37.59 -3.55
CA ARG A 22 -39.10 -38.15 -2.81
C ARG A 22 -40.02 -37.02 -2.34
N ALA A 23 -41.26 -37.09 -2.77
CA ALA A 23 -42.34 -36.20 -2.41
C ALA A 23 -42.72 -36.37 -0.94
N ALA A 24 -43.00 -35.24 -0.30
CA ALA A 24 -43.37 -35.13 1.10
C ALA A 24 -44.88 -35.02 1.33
N ARG A 25 -45.29 -35.44 2.50
CA ARG A 25 -46.66 -35.25 3.04
C ARG A 25 -46.66 -34.05 3.99
N GLY A 26 -47.67 -33.19 3.90
CA GLY A 26 -47.81 -31.99 4.69
C GLY A 26 -48.07 -32.27 6.15
N CYS A 27 -47.46 -31.46 7.00
CA CYS A 27 -47.81 -31.26 8.38
C CYS A 27 -47.83 -29.75 8.66
N GLY A 28 -48.96 -29.26 9.15
CA GLY A 28 -49.18 -27.83 9.41
C GLY A 28 -48.23 -27.31 10.46
N VAL A 29 -47.39 -26.35 10.11
CA VAL A 29 -46.49 -25.64 11.00
C VAL A 29 -47.18 -24.35 11.45
N ARG A 30 -47.43 -24.24 12.76
CA ARG A 30 -47.84 -23.04 13.46
C ARG A 30 -46.75 -21.99 13.30
N ILE A 31 -47.03 -20.88 12.61
CA ILE A 31 -46.12 -19.72 12.50
C ILE A 31 -46.09 -19.06 13.89
N LEU A 32 -44.97 -19.25 14.61
CA LEU A 32 -44.62 -18.41 15.75
C LEU A 32 -44.07 -17.07 15.21
N PRO A 33 -44.32 -15.93 15.88
CA PRO A 33 -43.74 -14.66 15.48
C PRO A 33 -42.22 -14.76 15.55
N PRO A 34 -41.48 -14.01 14.66
CA PRO A 34 -40.02 -14.07 14.64
C PRO A 34 -39.50 -13.64 16.01
N ALA A 35 -38.72 -14.54 16.64
CA ALA A 35 -37.92 -14.18 17.79
C ALA A 35 -37.09 -12.97 17.40
N SER A 36 -37.08 -11.96 18.27
CA SER A 36 -36.15 -10.82 18.17
C SER A 36 -34.76 -11.39 17.91
N THR A 37 -34.21 -11.14 16.75
CA THR A 37 -32.87 -11.55 16.36
C THR A 37 -31.89 -10.91 17.35
N MET A 38 -31.48 -11.66 18.36
CA MET A 38 -30.25 -11.34 19.09
C MET A 38 -29.16 -11.33 18.01
N ARG A 39 -28.63 -10.14 17.73
CA ARG A 39 -27.49 -9.96 16.85
C ARG A 39 -26.37 -10.82 17.38
N ALA A 40 -25.90 -11.80 16.61
CA ALA A 40 -24.74 -12.57 17.02
C ALA A 40 -23.60 -11.57 17.25
N VAL A 41 -23.01 -11.60 18.42
CA VAL A 41 -21.85 -10.78 18.76
C VAL A 41 -20.69 -11.33 17.92
N THR A 42 -20.17 -10.49 17.02
CA THR A 42 -19.08 -10.85 16.09
C THR A 42 -17.92 -9.88 16.29
N VAL A 43 -16.73 -10.26 15.84
CA VAL A 43 -15.56 -9.38 15.94
C VAL A 43 -15.80 -8.04 15.21
N LEU A 44 -16.62 -8.05 14.15
CA LEU A 44 -17.01 -6.84 13.42
C LEU A 44 -17.88 -5.92 14.25
N SER A 45 -18.94 -6.46 14.90
CA SER A 45 -19.84 -5.64 15.71
C SER A 45 -19.12 -5.05 16.92
N ASP A 46 -18.29 -5.85 17.59
CA ASP A 46 -17.51 -5.39 18.74
C ASP A 46 -16.57 -4.23 18.37
N LEU A 47 -15.88 -4.34 17.22
CA LEU A 47 -15.01 -3.28 16.75
C LEU A 47 -15.79 -2.03 16.32
N ALA A 48 -16.92 -2.21 15.64
CA ALA A 48 -17.77 -1.10 15.19
C ALA A 48 -18.29 -0.26 16.37
N ASP A 49 -18.67 -0.93 17.46
CA ASP A 49 -19.17 -0.29 18.69
C ASP A 49 -18.11 0.55 19.41
N LEU A 50 -16.80 0.30 19.15
CA LEU A 50 -15.70 1.13 19.70
C LEU A 50 -15.45 2.43 18.91
N VAL A 51 -15.93 2.55 17.66
CA VAL A 51 -15.62 3.70 16.79
C VAL A 51 -16.24 5.01 17.29
N PRO A 52 -17.51 5.09 17.77
CA PRO A 52 -18.08 6.32 18.32
C PRO A 52 -17.29 6.85 19.53
N ASP A 53 -16.90 5.99 20.44
CA ASP A 53 -16.09 6.36 21.61
C ASP A 53 -14.70 6.84 21.20
N ALA A 54 -14.07 6.17 20.23
CA ALA A 54 -12.79 6.60 19.66
C ALA A 54 -12.92 8.01 19.05
N ARG A 55 -14.00 8.28 18.35
CA ARG A 55 -14.29 9.61 17.78
C ARG A 55 -14.41 10.69 18.88
N THR A 56 -15.09 10.37 19.95
CA THR A 56 -15.22 11.26 21.10
C THR A 56 -13.85 11.61 21.70
N ARG A 57 -12.97 10.61 21.88
CA ARG A 57 -11.61 10.82 22.41
C ARG A 57 -10.74 11.63 21.46
N LEU A 58 -10.93 11.51 20.16
CA LEU A 58 -10.15 12.21 19.12
C LEU A 58 -10.61 13.66 18.90
N ASN A 59 -11.72 14.07 19.49
CA ASN A 59 -12.21 15.45 19.35
C ASN A 59 -11.20 16.46 19.89
N GLY A 60 -10.85 17.45 19.08
CA GLY A 60 -9.83 18.45 19.40
C GLY A 60 -8.38 17.96 19.27
N VAL A 61 -8.15 16.68 18.94
CA VAL A 61 -6.81 16.06 18.75
C VAL A 61 -6.55 15.76 17.28
N ALA A 62 -7.39 14.95 16.65
CA ALA A 62 -7.37 14.75 15.22
C ALA A 62 -8.12 15.89 14.52
N ARG A 63 -7.59 16.35 13.40
CA ARG A 63 -8.32 17.29 12.55
C ARG A 63 -9.46 16.57 11.84
N VAL A 64 -10.59 17.25 11.70
CA VAL A 64 -11.61 16.88 10.73
C VAL A 64 -11.07 17.27 9.36
N THR A 65 -10.41 16.31 8.70
CA THR A 65 -9.79 16.55 7.39
C THR A 65 -10.86 16.62 6.31
N PRO A 66 -10.66 17.39 5.24
CA PRO A 66 -11.69 17.52 4.20
C PRO A 66 -11.91 16.21 3.44
N VAL A 67 -13.13 16.11 2.87
CA VAL A 67 -13.49 15.19 1.78
C VAL A 67 -13.71 16.03 0.54
N GLU A 68 -12.89 15.84 -0.48
CA GLU A 68 -12.85 16.70 -1.67
C GLU A 68 -13.15 15.88 -2.93
N LEU A 69 -13.99 16.42 -3.83
CA LEU A 69 -14.18 15.82 -5.15
C LEU A 69 -12.89 15.98 -5.96
N ASN A 70 -12.36 14.88 -6.46
CA ASN A 70 -11.21 14.91 -7.36
C ASN A 70 -11.70 14.88 -8.81
N HIS A 71 -11.56 16.01 -9.52
CA HIS A 71 -12.04 16.16 -10.89
C HIS A 71 -11.30 15.26 -11.88
N ARG A 72 -9.97 15.16 -11.78
CA ARG A 72 -9.14 14.32 -12.65
C ARG A 72 -9.58 12.85 -12.60
N LEU A 73 -9.69 12.30 -11.40
CA LEU A 73 -10.15 10.91 -11.20
C LEU A 73 -11.60 10.72 -11.59
N THR A 74 -12.46 11.73 -11.36
CA THR A 74 -13.88 11.72 -11.77
C THR A 74 -13.98 11.62 -13.29
N ASP A 75 -13.26 12.48 -14.00
CA ASP A 75 -13.29 12.50 -15.47
C ASP A 75 -12.69 11.21 -16.06
N ALA A 76 -11.59 10.72 -15.48
CA ALA A 76 -10.89 9.51 -15.94
C ALA A 76 -11.70 8.22 -15.70
N THR A 77 -12.48 8.15 -14.61
CA THR A 77 -13.23 6.94 -14.24
C THR A 77 -14.69 6.96 -14.67
N GLY A 78 -15.25 8.13 -14.91
CA GLY A 78 -16.68 8.34 -15.07
C GLY A 78 -17.50 8.08 -13.78
N CYS A 79 -16.84 8.16 -12.62
CA CYS A 79 -17.44 8.03 -11.29
C CYS A 79 -17.28 9.34 -10.51
N GLU A 80 -18.12 9.61 -9.51
CA GLU A 80 -17.83 10.68 -8.56
C GLU A 80 -16.78 10.24 -7.56
N VAL A 81 -15.51 10.64 -7.75
CA VAL A 81 -14.40 10.23 -6.88
C VAL A 81 -14.12 11.28 -5.83
N TRP A 82 -14.31 10.91 -4.57
CA TRP A 82 -14.08 11.75 -3.40
C TRP A 82 -12.85 11.27 -2.63
N LEU A 83 -11.95 12.19 -2.27
CA LEU A 83 -10.72 11.91 -1.53
C LEU A 83 -10.84 12.40 -0.09
N LYS A 84 -10.73 11.47 0.88
CA LYS A 84 -10.53 11.81 2.30
C LYS A 84 -9.06 12.11 2.54
N ARG A 85 -8.74 13.35 2.92
CA ARG A 85 -7.41 13.93 2.96
C ARG A 85 -6.70 13.72 4.33
N GLU A 86 -6.37 12.49 4.68
CA GLU A 86 -5.65 12.20 5.94
C GLU A 86 -4.16 12.62 5.91
N ASP A 87 -3.62 12.94 4.76
CA ASP A 87 -2.33 13.62 4.59
C ASP A 87 -2.29 15.01 5.23
N LEU A 88 -3.44 15.63 5.49
CA LEU A 88 -3.56 16.95 6.14
C LEU A 88 -3.65 16.87 7.66
N GLN A 89 -3.56 15.72 8.28
CA GLN A 89 -3.42 15.58 9.73
C GLN A 89 -2.13 16.23 10.25
N PRO A 90 -2.04 16.61 11.55
CA PRO A 90 -0.81 17.19 12.12
C PRO A 90 0.45 16.34 11.91
N VAL A 91 0.30 15.03 11.93
CA VAL A 91 1.37 14.06 11.64
C VAL A 91 1.44 13.65 10.17
N ARG A 92 0.65 14.30 9.29
CA ARG A 92 0.53 14.02 7.87
C ARG A 92 0.14 12.57 7.54
N SER A 93 -0.63 11.92 8.41
CA SER A 93 -1.23 10.61 8.17
C SER A 93 -2.34 10.31 9.18
N TYR A 94 -3.21 9.37 8.84
CA TYR A 94 -4.29 8.90 9.73
C TYR A 94 -3.79 8.22 11.02
N LYS A 95 -2.53 7.80 11.07
CA LYS A 95 -1.97 6.96 12.15
C LYS A 95 -2.11 7.57 13.55
N LEU A 96 -2.16 8.88 13.66
CA LEU A 96 -2.38 9.53 14.96
C LEU A 96 -3.71 9.10 15.61
N ARG A 97 -4.75 8.82 14.81
CA ARG A 97 -6.08 8.46 15.30
C ARG A 97 -6.02 7.20 16.17
N GLY A 98 -5.44 6.13 15.64
CA GLY A 98 -5.30 4.87 16.38
C GLY A 98 -4.30 4.95 17.53
N ALA A 99 -3.15 5.62 17.33
CA ALA A 99 -2.14 5.78 18.36
C ALA A 99 -2.71 6.53 19.57
N TYR A 100 -3.34 7.68 19.35
CA TYR A 100 -3.94 8.47 20.43
C TYR A 100 -5.11 7.72 21.09
N ASN A 101 -6.02 7.11 20.29
CA ASN A 101 -7.16 6.40 20.85
C ASN A 101 -6.74 5.22 21.75
N LEU A 102 -5.67 4.49 21.40
CA LEU A 102 -5.16 3.43 22.25
C LEU A 102 -4.55 4.01 23.52
N ILE A 103 -3.62 4.97 23.41
CA ILE A 103 -2.84 5.49 24.52
C ILE A 103 -3.77 6.19 25.55
N SER A 104 -4.75 6.94 25.10
CA SER A 104 -5.69 7.65 25.98
C SER A 104 -6.59 6.75 26.83
N GLN A 105 -6.61 5.43 26.57
CA GLN A 105 -7.38 4.43 27.31
C GLN A 105 -6.53 3.62 28.29
N LEU A 106 -5.25 3.93 28.42
CA LEU A 106 -4.38 3.23 29.35
C LEU A 106 -4.70 3.67 30.80
N SER A 107 -4.44 2.77 31.75
CA SER A 107 -4.61 3.09 33.16
C SER A 107 -3.62 4.20 33.61
N PRO A 108 -3.91 4.93 34.68
CA PRO A 108 -2.98 5.94 35.21
C PRO A 108 -1.56 5.39 35.42
N GLU A 109 -1.43 4.17 35.91
CA GLU A 109 -0.16 3.51 36.17
C GLU A 109 0.59 3.21 34.86
N ALA A 110 -0.12 2.78 33.84
CA ALA A 110 0.46 2.51 32.50
C ALA A 110 0.86 3.83 31.80
N LEU A 111 0.10 4.91 31.98
CA LEU A 111 0.46 6.24 31.49
C LEU A 111 1.70 6.80 32.20
N GLU A 112 1.83 6.58 33.52
CA GLU A 112 3.01 6.98 34.30
C GLU A 112 4.27 6.20 33.84
N ALA A 113 4.15 4.89 33.64
CA ALA A 113 5.21 4.06 33.07
C ALA A 113 5.61 4.52 31.66
N GLY A 114 4.64 5.01 30.90
CA GLY A 114 4.79 5.46 29.53
C GLY A 114 4.65 4.36 28.49
N VAL A 115 4.88 4.71 27.23
CA VAL A 115 4.66 3.82 26.09
C VAL A 115 5.92 3.59 25.27
N VAL A 116 5.91 2.53 24.46
CA VAL A 116 6.98 2.22 23.51
C VAL A 116 6.40 1.71 22.19
N CYS A 117 7.04 2.03 21.09
CA CYS A 117 6.75 1.44 19.78
C CYS A 117 8.02 1.27 18.95
N ALA A 118 7.93 0.44 17.91
CA ALA A 118 8.94 0.35 16.86
C ALA A 118 8.35 0.89 15.56
N SER A 119 8.78 2.03 15.08
CA SER A 119 8.40 2.57 13.76
C SER A 119 9.19 3.83 13.42
N ALA A 120 9.85 3.82 12.27
CA ALA A 120 10.49 5.01 11.69
C ALA A 120 9.51 5.90 10.89
N GLY A 121 8.28 5.41 10.61
CA GLY A 121 7.28 6.06 9.76
C GLY A 121 6.12 6.68 10.53
N ASN A 122 4.95 6.65 9.88
CA ASN A 122 3.72 7.30 10.33
C ASN A 122 3.26 6.89 11.73
N HIS A 123 3.45 5.62 12.11
CA HIS A 123 3.05 5.15 13.43
C HIS A 123 3.92 5.76 14.54
N GLY A 124 5.25 5.75 14.36
CA GLY A 124 6.17 6.39 15.32
C GLY A 124 5.89 7.87 15.50
N GLN A 125 5.57 8.57 14.41
CA GLN A 125 5.13 9.98 14.45
C GLN A 125 3.79 10.14 15.18
N GLY A 126 2.84 9.22 14.95
CA GLY A 126 1.55 9.21 15.65
C GLY A 126 1.70 8.99 17.15
N VAL A 127 2.56 8.06 17.57
CA VAL A 127 2.85 7.79 19.00
C VAL A 127 3.57 8.99 19.65
N ALA A 128 4.58 9.56 18.97
CA ALA A 128 5.28 10.74 19.48
C ALA A 128 4.33 11.95 19.68
N PHE A 129 3.45 12.18 18.71
CA PHE A 129 2.42 13.22 18.80
C PHE A 129 1.43 12.95 19.95
N ALA A 130 0.95 11.71 20.07
CA ALA A 130 0.01 11.34 21.11
C ALA A 130 0.63 11.47 22.50
N ALA A 131 1.89 11.07 22.66
CA ALA A 131 2.63 11.24 23.92
C ALA A 131 2.75 12.73 24.31
N ALA A 132 3.10 13.60 23.38
CA ALA A 132 3.15 15.04 23.62
C ALA A 132 1.79 15.64 23.97
N ALA A 133 0.72 15.19 23.31
CA ALA A 133 -0.65 15.67 23.56
C ALA A 133 -1.18 15.23 24.94
N LEU A 134 -0.76 14.05 25.42
CA LEU A 134 -1.17 13.48 26.72
C LEU A 134 -0.18 13.81 27.86
N GLY A 135 0.96 14.43 27.57
CA GLY A 135 1.98 14.76 28.56
C GLY A 135 2.72 13.54 29.14
N ILE A 136 2.78 12.42 28.42
CA ILE A 136 3.39 11.17 28.87
C ILE A 136 4.74 10.91 28.17
N SER A 137 5.53 9.97 28.70
CA SER A 137 6.79 9.55 28.10
C SER A 137 6.57 8.47 27.04
N ALA A 138 7.16 8.63 25.85
CA ALA A 138 7.22 7.61 24.81
C ALA A 138 8.68 7.27 24.43
N VAL A 139 8.93 6.03 24.08
CA VAL A 139 10.20 5.60 23.46
C VAL A 139 9.89 5.02 22.09
N VAL A 140 10.55 5.54 21.05
CA VAL A 140 10.35 5.13 19.67
C VAL A 140 11.64 4.46 19.16
N TYR A 141 11.58 3.16 18.94
CA TYR A 141 12.67 2.38 18.38
C TYR A 141 12.65 2.46 16.86
N VAL A 142 13.82 2.68 16.28
CA VAL A 142 13.99 2.73 14.83
C VAL A 142 15.29 2.04 14.42
N PRO A 143 15.37 1.46 13.21
CA PRO A 143 16.62 0.94 12.67
C PRO A 143 17.72 2.03 12.62
N THR A 144 18.97 1.64 12.76
CA THR A 144 20.14 2.54 12.65
C THR A 144 20.26 3.17 11.27
N THR A 145 19.65 2.56 10.23
CA THR A 145 19.58 3.04 8.85
C THR A 145 18.50 4.09 8.61
N THR A 146 17.71 4.43 9.63
CA THR A 146 16.58 5.37 9.48
C THR A 146 17.05 6.76 9.06
N PRO A 147 16.54 7.34 7.96
CA PRO A 147 16.92 8.66 7.47
C PRO A 147 16.74 9.77 8.50
N ARG A 148 17.63 10.75 8.47
CA ARG A 148 17.62 11.89 9.40
C ARG A 148 16.27 12.62 9.39
N GLN A 149 15.69 12.85 8.21
CA GLN A 149 14.39 13.52 8.07
C GLN A 149 13.28 12.84 8.89
N LYS A 150 13.19 11.48 8.85
CA LYS A 150 12.19 10.73 9.62
C LYS A 150 12.43 10.88 11.13
N ARG A 151 13.71 10.85 11.57
CA ARG A 151 14.10 11.03 12.98
C ARG A 151 13.76 12.42 13.49
N ASP A 152 14.14 13.46 12.74
CA ASP A 152 13.88 14.86 13.09
C ASP A 152 12.36 15.12 13.21
N ARG A 153 11.57 14.49 12.36
CA ARG A 153 10.10 14.59 12.40
C ARG A 153 9.49 13.99 13.67
N ILE A 154 9.97 12.81 14.10
CA ILE A 154 9.54 12.19 15.37
C ILE A 154 9.88 13.09 16.55
N HIS A 155 11.11 13.65 16.60
CA HIS A 155 11.52 14.58 17.64
C HIS A 155 10.63 15.84 17.67
N ALA A 156 10.38 16.45 16.51
CA ALA A 156 9.58 17.67 16.43
C ALA A 156 8.14 17.44 16.92
N LEU A 157 7.53 16.32 16.57
CA LEU A 157 6.17 15.95 16.97
C LEU A 157 6.10 15.56 18.45
N GLY A 158 7.13 14.94 18.97
CA GLY A 158 7.22 14.51 20.37
C GLY A 158 7.41 15.65 21.38
N ARG A 159 7.86 16.84 20.96
CA ARG A 159 8.01 18.05 21.80
C ARG A 159 8.68 17.78 23.15
N GLY A 160 9.67 16.90 23.18
CA GLY A 160 10.38 16.49 24.41
C GLY A 160 9.77 15.29 25.14
N HIS A 161 8.59 14.82 24.75
CA HIS A 161 7.93 13.63 25.33
C HIS A 161 8.30 12.31 24.65
N ALA A 162 8.95 12.35 23.49
CA ALA A 162 9.37 11.15 22.75
C ALA A 162 10.90 11.06 22.70
N GLN A 163 11.44 9.98 23.25
CA GLN A 163 12.83 9.58 23.10
C GLN A 163 12.94 8.66 21.89
N LEU A 164 13.93 8.94 21.03
CA LEU A 164 14.26 8.08 19.88
C LEU A 164 15.44 7.18 20.24
N VAL A 165 15.29 5.87 20.00
CA VAL A 165 16.36 4.87 20.16
C VAL A 165 16.64 4.23 18.80
N MET A 166 17.89 4.30 18.36
CA MET A 166 18.35 3.65 17.13
C MET A 166 19.00 2.30 17.49
N GLU A 167 18.31 1.20 17.20
CA GLU A 167 18.81 -0.14 17.52
C GLU A 167 18.43 -1.14 16.42
N GLY A 168 19.38 -2.00 16.05
CA GLY A 168 19.23 -2.94 14.95
C GLY A 168 19.40 -2.30 13.58
N SER A 169 19.56 -3.14 12.55
CA SER A 169 19.66 -2.71 11.15
C SER A 169 18.36 -2.87 10.36
N THR A 170 17.39 -3.62 10.91
CA THR A 170 16.08 -3.90 10.31
C THR A 170 14.94 -3.49 11.23
N TYR A 171 13.75 -3.39 10.66
CA TYR A 171 12.52 -3.15 11.43
C TYR A 171 12.29 -4.24 12.50
N ASP A 172 12.49 -5.51 12.14
CA ASP A 172 12.26 -6.63 13.06
C ASP A 172 13.18 -6.55 14.28
N GLN A 173 14.46 -6.25 14.08
CA GLN A 173 15.43 -6.06 15.18
C GLN A 173 15.04 -4.88 16.09
N ALA A 174 14.63 -3.76 15.51
CA ALA A 174 14.13 -2.62 16.29
C ALA A 174 12.87 -2.96 17.08
N SER A 175 11.97 -3.76 16.48
CA SER A 175 10.73 -4.23 17.11
C SER A 175 11.00 -5.19 18.27
N GLU A 176 11.93 -6.12 18.11
CA GLU A 176 12.37 -7.02 19.19
C GLU A 176 13.02 -6.23 20.35
N ALA A 177 13.85 -5.23 20.04
CA ALA A 177 14.45 -4.35 21.05
C ALA A 177 13.38 -3.56 21.82
N ALA A 178 12.37 -3.01 21.11
CA ALA A 178 11.25 -2.33 21.73
C ALA A 178 10.45 -3.27 22.67
N ALA A 179 10.22 -4.51 22.25
CA ALA A 179 9.50 -5.50 23.05
C ALA A 179 10.30 -5.91 24.32
N ARG A 180 11.61 -6.12 24.21
CA ARG A 180 12.48 -6.37 25.38
C ARG A 180 12.44 -5.20 26.35
N PHE A 181 12.60 -3.99 25.87
CA PHE A 181 12.54 -2.79 26.69
C PHE A 181 11.19 -2.61 27.39
N ALA A 182 10.09 -2.92 26.71
CA ALA A 182 8.76 -2.90 27.30
C ALA A 182 8.67 -3.88 28.50
N ALA A 183 9.15 -5.11 28.32
CA ALA A 183 9.12 -6.14 29.35
C ALA A 183 9.98 -5.77 30.58
N GLU A 184 11.13 -5.12 30.37
CA GLU A 184 12.04 -4.69 31.44
C GLU A 184 11.54 -3.47 32.22
N THR A 185 10.81 -2.58 31.55
CA THR A 185 10.43 -1.27 32.11
C THR A 185 8.95 -1.15 32.49
N GLY A 186 8.13 -2.15 32.15
CA GLY A 186 6.67 -2.11 32.36
C GLY A 186 5.93 -1.16 31.42
N ARG A 187 6.59 -0.61 30.40
CA ARG A 187 5.96 0.28 29.41
C ARG A 187 5.00 -0.47 28.50
N THR A 188 3.93 0.19 28.10
CA THR A 188 2.95 -0.39 27.18
C THR A 188 3.46 -0.31 25.74
N VAL A 189 3.48 -1.45 25.04
CA VAL A 189 3.71 -1.47 23.59
C VAL A 189 2.48 -0.93 22.87
N VAL A 190 2.69 0.03 21.97
CA VAL A 190 1.63 0.59 21.10
C VAL A 190 1.76 -0.03 19.71
N PRO A 191 0.90 -1.02 19.35
CA PRO A 191 0.97 -1.68 18.04
C PRO A 191 0.43 -0.78 16.94
N ALA A 192 1.03 -0.87 15.75
CA ALA A 192 0.70 -0.01 14.60
C ALA A 192 -0.68 -0.32 13.99
N PHE A 193 -1.22 -1.52 14.22
CA PHE A 193 -2.47 -1.99 13.62
C PHE A 193 -3.18 -3.12 14.39
N ASN A 194 -2.44 -4.04 15.05
CA ASN A 194 -2.98 -5.28 15.62
C ASN A 194 -3.53 -5.09 17.06
N ASP A 195 -4.48 -4.17 17.21
CA ASP A 195 -5.18 -3.91 18.48
C ASP A 195 -6.56 -3.29 18.16
N PRO A 196 -7.66 -3.74 18.79
CA PRO A 196 -9.01 -3.21 18.54
C PRO A 196 -9.11 -1.70 18.79
N ARG A 197 -8.40 -1.15 19.78
CA ARG A 197 -8.40 0.27 20.09
C ARG A 197 -7.70 1.07 18.97
N THR A 198 -6.59 0.53 18.44
CA THR A 198 -5.91 1.13 17.28
C THR A 198 -6.84 1.10 16.07
N ALA A 199 -7.44 -0.05 15.74
CA ALA A 199 -8.33 -0.20 14.59
C ALA A 199 -9.59 0.69 14.70
N ALA A 200 -10.20 0.80 15.88
CA ALA A 200 -11.34 1.67 16.13
C ALA A 200 -10.99 3.14 15.87
N GLY A 201 -9.82 3.59 16.37
CA GLY A 201 -9.33 4.93 16.09
C GLY A 201 -9.18 5.20 14.60
N GLN A 202 -8.64 4.26 13.82
CA GLN A 202 -8.49 4.37 12.37
C GLN A 202 -9.85 4.40 11.66
N GLY A 203 -10.82 3.61 12.11
CA GLY A 203 -12.18 3.56 11.57
C GLY A 203 -12.91 4.91 11.62
N THR A 204 -12.54 5.78 12.57
CA THR A 204 -13.12 7.13 12.68
C THR A 204 -12.94 7.98 11.42
N ALA A 205 -11.88 7.73 10.63
CA ALA A 205 -11.63 8.46 9.39
C ALA A 205 -12.74 8.21 8.35
N ILE A 206 -13.23 6.97 8.25
CA ILE A 206 -14.28 6.61 7.30
C ILE A 206 -15.65 7.02 7.82
N ALA A 207 -15.93 6.85 9.11
CA ALA A 207 -17.18 7.36 9.72
C ALA A 207 -17.33 8.87 9.51
N GLU A 208 -16.26 9.63 9.74
CA GLU A 208 -16.18 11.07 9.49
C GLU A 208 -16.40 11.42 8.00
N ALA A 209 -15.76 10.66 7.09
CA ALA A 209 -15.86 10.90 5.66
C ALA A 209 -17.29 10.68 5.12
N VAL A 210 -17.97 9.62 5.54
CA VAL A 210 -19.36 9.34 5.13
C VAL A 210 -20.32 10.42 5.61
N GLU A 211 -20.13 10.93 6.83
CA GLU A 211 -20.91 12.06 7.31
C GLU A 211 -20.67 13.35 6.51
N GLN A 212 -19.41 13.65 6.18
CA GLN A 212 -19.04 14.82 5.38
C GLN A 212 -19.62 14.77 3.96
N LEU A 213 -19.70 13.58 3.36
CA LEU A 213 -20.34 13.39 2.06
C LEU A 213 -21.84 13.66 2.09
N GLY A 214 -22.50 13.58 3.25
CA GLY A 214 -23.95 13.73 3.40
C GLY A 214 -24.77 12.63 2.71
N SER A 215 -24.10 11.60 2.17
CA SER A 215 -24.71 10.44 1.50
C SER A 215 -23.76 9.26 1.56
N VAL A 216 -24.31 8.05 1.52
CA VAL A 216 -23.51 6.81 1.56
C VAL A 216 -22.85 6.59 0.20
N PRO A 217 -21.52 6.37 0.13
CA PRO A 217 -20.85 6.01 -1.11
C PRO A 217 -21.25 4.61 -1.58
N ASP A 218 -21.18 4.35 -2.89
CA ASP A 218 -21.37 3.00 -3.43
C ASP A 218 -20.15 2.12 -3.19
N VAL A 219 -18.96 2.73 -3.27
CA VAL A 219 -17.68 2.03 -3.16
C VAL A 219 -16.74 2.81 -2.24
N VAL A 220 -16.05 2.09 -1.35
CA VAL A 220 -14.95 2.62 -0.53
C VAL A 220 -13.66 1.90 -0.89
N VAL A 221 -12.60 2.65 -1.24
CA VAL A 221 -11.29 2.11 -1.64
C VAL A 221 -10.23 2.54 -0.65
N LEU A 222 -9.53 1.59 -0.04
CA LEU A 222 -8.60 1.82 1.07
C LEU A 222 -7.26 1.12 0.85
N PRO A 223 -6.12 1.76 1.22
CA PRO A 223 -4.82 1.08 1.22
C PRO A 223 -4.75 0.07 2.36
N VAL A 224 -4.12 -1.06 2.11
CA VAL A 224 -3.96 -2.15 3.07
C VAL A 224 -2.48 -2.50 3.24
N GLY A 225 -2.01 -2.47 4.48
CA GLY A 225 -0.79 -3.09 4.96
C GLY A 225 -1.16 -4.07 6.08
N GLY A 226 -0.79 -3.81 7.34
CA GLY A 226 -1.14 -4.67 8.48
C GLY A 226 -2.63 -4.72 8.86
N GLY A 227 -3.51 -4.06 8.10
CA GLY A 227 -4.96 -4.20 8.19
C GLY A 227 -5.68 -3.25 9.16
N GLY A 228 -4.99 -2.43 9.96
CA GLY A 228 -5.64 -1.61 11.01
C GLY A 228 -6.68 -0.62 10.51
N LEU A 229 -6.39 0.14 9.43
CA LEU A 229 -7.36 1.05 8.81
C LEU A 229 -8.52 0.28 8.20
N MET A 230 -8.21 -0.77 7.43
CA MET A 230 -9.20 -1.60 6.78
C MET A 230 -10.15 -2.25 7.79
N SER A 231 -9.63 -2.81 8.88
CA SER A 231 -10.44 -3.43 9.93
C SER A 231 -11.43 -2.43 10.56
N GLY A 232 -10.95 -1.27 10.99
CA GLY A 232 -11.81 -0.25 11.58
C GLY A 232 -12.88 0.27 10.61
N ALA A 233 -12.49 0.53 9.36
CA ALA A 233 -13.38 0.99 8.30
C ALA A 233 -14.43 -0.08 7.92
N ALA A 234 -13.98 -1.32 7.71
CA ALA A 234 -14.86 -2.41 7.31
C ALA A 234 -15.86 -2.77 8.41
N ALA A 235 -15.43 -2.82 9.67
CA ALA A 235 -16.32 -3.07 10.81
C ALA A 235 -17.43 -2.01 10.88
N TRP A 236 -17.05 -0.74 10.79
CA TRP A 236 -18.01 0.35 10.82
C TRP A 236 -18.97 0.33 9.62
N LEU A 237 -18.45 0.16 8.41
CA LEU A 237 -19.27 0.11 7.19
C LEU A 237 -20.21 -1.11 7.17
N ARG A 238 -19.73 -2.31 7.50
CA ARG A 238 -20.59 -3.51 7.52
C ARG A 238 -21.71 -3.41 8.56
N THR A 239 -21.47 -2.68 9.64
CA THR A 239 -22.46 -2.47 10.70
C THR A 239 -23.51 -1.41 10.31
N HIS A 240 -23.09 -0.28 9.71
CA HIS A 240 -23.96 0.85 9.48
C HIS A 240 -24.44 0.96 8.02
N HIS A 241 -23.64 0.48 7.07
CA HIS A 241 -23.86 0.58 5.63
C HIS A 241 -23.43 -0.71 4.90
N PRO A 242 -24.07 -1.86 5.20
CA PRO A 242 -23.63 -3.18 4.70
C PRO A 242 -23.66 -3.30 3.17
N GLN A 243 -24.40 -2.44 2.47
CA GLN A 243 -24.48 -2.39 1.01
C GLN A 243 -23.22 -1.82 0.35
N VAL A 244 -22.38 -1.10 1.08
CA VAL A 244 -21.17 -0.48 0.52
C VAL A 244 -20.19 -1.55 0.09
N ARG A 245 -19.74 -1.46 -1.15
CA ARG A 245 -18.65 -2.28 -1.65
C ARG A 245 -17.32 -1.78 -1.09
N ILE A 246 -16.55 -2.65 -0.46
CA ILE A 246 -15.27 -2.30 0.18
C ILE A 246 -14.14 -2.97 -0.59
N ILE A 247 -13.18 -2.17 -1.05
CA ILE A 247 -12.03 -2.64 -1.82
C ILE A 247 -10.75 -2.29 -1.05
N GLY A 248 -10.00 -3.31 -0.71
CA GLY A 248 -8.65 -3.17 -0.15
C GLY A 248 -7.60 -3.23 -1.24
N VAL A 249 -6.63 -2.33 -1.17
CA VAL A 249 -5.55 -2.23 -2.14
C VAL A 249 -4.21 -2.51 -1.45
N GLU A 250 -3.53 -3.54 -1.90
CA GLU A 250 -2.18 -3.90 -1.45
C GLU A 250 -1.15 -3.59 -2.55
N PRO A 251 0.12 -3.26 -2.21
CA PRO A 251 1.19 -3.22 -3.19
C PRO A 251 1.53 -4.65 -3.65
N ASP A 252 1.84 -4.84 -4.92
CA ASP A 252 2.20 -6.16 -5.47
C ASP A 252 3.42 -6.78 -4.76
N GLY A 253 4.36 -5.95 -4.31
CA GLY A 253 5.57 -6.39 -3.61
C GLY A 253 5.37 -6.79 -2.14
N ALA A 254 4.19 -6.52 -1.53
CA ALA A 254 3.91 -6.88 -0.13
C ALA A 254 2.42 -7.20 0.12
N PRO A 255 1.82 -8.19 -0.56
CA PRO A 255 0.40 -8.51 -0.47
C PRO A 255 0.10 -9.44 0.73
N CYS A 256 0.34 -8.97 1.96
CA CYS A 256 0.31 -9.83 3.15
C CYS A 256 -1.11 -10.30 3.53
N VAL A 257 -2.15 -9.49 3.27
CA VAL A 257 -3.54 -9.88 3.54
C VAL A 257 -4.04 -10.88 2.50
N ALA A 258 -3.73 -10.68 1.21
CA ALA A 258 -4.08 -11.64 0.16
C ALA A 258 -3.41 -13.00 0.41
N ALA A 259 -2.15 -13.01 0.84
CA ALA A 259 -1.44 -14.24 1.23
C ALA A 259 -2.10 -14.92 2.43
N ALA A 260 -2.49 -14.14 3.46
CA ALA A 260 -3.15 -14.66 4.64
C ALA A 260 -4.54 -15.25 4.32
N ILE A 261 -5.34 -14.59 3.49
CA ILE A 261 -6.64 -15.08 3.02
C ILE A 261 -6.45 -16.43 2.28
N SER A 262 -5.46 -16.49 1.37
CA SER A 262 -5.15 -17.72 0.63
C SER A 262 -4.69 -18.86 1.54
N ALA A 263 -3.94 -18.55 2.61
CA ALA A 263 -3.47 -19.52 3.59
C ALA A 263 -4.51 -19.88 4.67
N GLY A 264 -5.62 -19.12 4.78
CA GLY A 264 -6.63 -19.26 5.84
C GLY A 264 -6.15 -18.81 7.23
N ARG A 265 -4.99 -18.19 7.33
CA ARG A 265 -4.34 -17.69 8.55
C ARG A 265 -3.29 -16.63 8.24
N PRO A 266 -2.88 -15.80 9.20
CA PRO A 266 -1.71 -14.95 9.03
C PRO A 266 -0.51 -15.75 8.54
N PHE A 267 0.11 -15.26 7.47
CA PHE A 267 1.20 -15.92 6.77
C PHE A 267 2.33 -14.92 6.51
N PRO A 268 3.55 -15.16 7.01
CA PRO A 268 4.67 -14.24 6.82
C PRO A 268 5.18 -14.28 5.37
N LEU A 269 5.27 -13.11 4.74
CA LEU A 269 5.90 -12.95 3.45
C LEU A 269 7.42 -12.90 3.60
N THR A 270 8.11 -13.48 2.62
CA THR A 270 9.57 -13.37 2.47
C THR A 270 9.90 -12.49 1.27
N ASN A 271 10.98 -11.70 1.37
CA ASN A 271 11.46 -10.85 0.25
C ASN A 271 10.42 -9.83 -0.25
N ILE A 272 9.82 -9.07 0.66
CA ILE A 272 8.89 -7.98 0.29
C ILE A 272 9.63 -6.80 -0.36
N ASP A 273 8.99 -6.14 -1.34
CA ASP A 273 9.40 -4.80 -1.77
C ASP A 273 8.91 -3.77 -0.74
N THR A 274 9.84 -3.00 -0.19
CA THR A 274 9.55 -2.00 0.85
C THR A 274 9.30 -0.61 0.28
N PHE A 275 9.15 -0.46 -1.04
CA PHE A 275 8.97 0.83 -1.67
C PHE A 275 7.71 1.54 -1.15
N VAL A 276 6.58 0.85 -1.02
CA VAL A 276 5.35 1.39 -0.42
C VAL A 276 5.40 1.26 1.10
N ASP A 277 6.37 1.92 1.74
CA ASP A 277 6.80 1.71 3.13
C ASP A 277 5.67 1.84 4.18
N GLY A 278 4.63 2.66 3.92
CA GLY A 278 3.45 2.77 4.78
C GLY A 278 2.49 1.58 4.73
N ALA A 279 2.59 0.71 3.69
CA ALA A 279 1.76 -0.47 3.49
C ALA A 279 2.58 -1.78 3.32
N ALA A 280 3.90 -1.70 3.13
CA ALA A 280 4.77 -2.86 2.98
C ALA A 280 5.00 -3.57 4.32
N VAL A 281 4.10 -4.47 4.66
CA VAL A 281 4.10 -5.26 5.89
C VAL A 281 4.25 -6.73 5.53
N SER A 282 5.18 -7.43 6.20
CA SER A 282 5.44 -8.86 5.94
C SER A 282 4.38 -9.80 6.53
N LEU A 283 3.64 -9.35 7.56
CA LEU A 283 2.67 -10.16 8.27
C LEU A 283 1.47 -9.30 8.71
N VAL A 284 0.27 -9.69 8.30
CA VAL A 284 -0.98 -9.11 8.81
C VAL A 284 -1.16 -9.49 10.29
N GLY A 285 -1.79 -8.61 11.08
CA GLY A 285 -2.08 -8.91 12.49
C GLY A 285 -3.14 -9.99 12.64
N ASP A 286 -3.07 -10.80 13.70
CA ASP A 286 -4.04 -11.85 13.95
C ASP A 286 -5.45 -11.28 14.12
N TYR A 287 -5.60 -10.24 14.92
CA TYR A 287 -6.88 -9.56 15.14
C TYR A 287 -7.39 -8.89 13.85
N THR A 288 -6.53 -8.16 13.14
CA THR A 288 -6.94 -7.47 11.90
C THR A 288 -7.30 -8.44 10.79
N PHE A 289 -6.63 -9.61 10.72
CA PHE A 289 -6.96 -10.68 9.79
C PHE A 289 -8.35 -11.24 10.05
N GLU A 290 -8.71 -11.53 11.33
CA GLU A 290 -10.04 -12.03 11.67
C GLU A 290 -11.14 -11.06 11.26
N VAL A 291 -10.97 -9.77 11.54
CA VAL A 291 -11.92 -8.71 11.14
C VAL A 291 -12.07 -8.64 9.62
N ILE A 292 -10.95 -8.60 8.90
CA ILE A 292 -10.95 -8.49 7.42
C ILE A 292 -11.61 -9.72 6.79
N ARG A 293 -11.30 -10.91 7.29
CA ARG A 293 -11.89 -12.16 6.82
C ARG A 293 -13.41 -12.19 7.02
N GLU A 294 -13.89 -11.77 8.20
CA GLU A 294 -15.33 -11.73 8.51
C GLU A 294 -16.05 -10.63 7.70
N ALA A 295 -15.37 -9.53 7.41
CA ALA A 295 -15.93 -8.43 6.62
C ALA A 295 -16.12 -8.75 5.13
N GLU A 296 -15.53 -9.83 4.63
CA GLU A 296 -15.63 -10.26 3.22
C GLU A 296 -15.37 -9.10 2.24
N ILE A 297 -14.22 -8.43 2.42
CA ILE A 297 -13.81 -7.34 1.52
C ILE A 297 -13.23 -7.87 0.22
N GLU A 298 -13.32 -7.08 -0.83
CA GLU A 298 -12.54 -7.34 -2.05
C GLU A 298 -11.09 -6.88 -1.86
N LEU A 299 -10.14 -7.66 -2.39
CA LEU A 299 -8.73 -7.29 -2.40
C LEU A 299 -8.22 -7.18 -3.85
N THR A 300 -7.46 -6.15 -4.10
CA THR A 300 -6.70 -5.99 -5.34
C THR A 300 -5.25 -5.66 -5.02
N ARG A 301 -4.36 -5.93 -5.97
CA ARG A 301 -2.93 -5.61 -5.88
C ARG A 301 -2.54 -4.67 -7.00
N ILE A 302 -1.67 -3.71 -6.70
CA ILE A 302 -1.23 -2.68 -7.63
C ILE A 302 0.30 -2.67 -7.70
N PRO A 303 0.88 -2.70 -8.91
CA PRO A 303 2.32 -2.56 -9.08
C PRO A 303 2.84 -1.24 -8.53
N GLU A 304 4.03 -1.24 -7.95
CA GLU A 304 4.68 -0.06 -7.38
C GLU A 304 4.85 1.07 -8.41
N GLY A 305 5.13 0.74 -9.67
CA GLY A 305 5.21 1.72 -10.74
C GLY A 305 3.89 2.44 -11.00
N GLN A 306 2.74 1.74 -10.91
CA GLN A 306 1.42 2.37 -11.03
C GLN A 306 1.14 3.31 -9.85
N VAL A 307 1.58 2.94 -8.63
CA VAL A 307 1.52 3.85 -7.47
C VAL A 307 2.35 5.10 -7.71
N CYS A 308 3.53 4.95 -8.33
CA CYS A 308 4.39 6.08 -8.69
C CYS A 308 3.74 7.01 -9.71
N SER A 309 3.09 6.47 -10.75
CA SER A 309 2.35 7.27 -11.73
C SER A 309 1.24 8.07 -11.05
N GLU A 310 0.45 7.45 -10.15
CA GLU A 310 -0.59 8.17 -9.42
C GLU A 310 -0.01 9.23 -8.45
N MET A 311 1.15 8.98 -7.82
CA MET A 311 1.83 9.99 -6.99
C MET A 311 2.21 11.23 -7.80
N LEU A 312 2.72 11.04 -9.03
CA LEU A 312 3.08 12.14 -9.93
C LEU A 312 1.85 12.91 -10.39
N GLU A 313 0.78 12.22 -10.77
CA GLU A 313 -0.48 12.83 -11.14
C GLU A 313 -1.11 13.62 -9.97
N MET A 314 -1.14 13.06 -8.78
CA MET A 314 -1.59 13.78 -7.58
C MET A 314 -0.77 15.05 -7.33
N TYR A 315 0.56 14.98 -7.54
CA TYR A 315 1.42 16.13 -7.33
C TYR A 315 1.26 17.20 -8.42
N GLN A 316 1.28 16.79 -9.70
CA GLN A 316 1.31 17.71 -10.83
C GLN A 316 -0.06 18.29 -11.16
N SER A 317 -1.10 17.45 -11.09
CA SER A 317 -2.45 17.80 -11.53
C SER A 317 -3.36 18.20 -10.37
N ASP A 318 -3.27 17.50 -9.23
CA ASP A 318 -4.17 17.72 -8.09
C ASP A 318 -3.55 18.63 -7.01
N GLY A 319 -2.23 18.91 -7.04
CA GLY A 319 -1.53 19.66 -6.00
C GLY A 319 -1.43 18.91 -4.67
N ILE A 320 -1.51 17.57 -4.68
CA ILE A 320 -1.49 16.70 -3.52
C ILE A 320 -0.12 16.03 -3.38
N ILE A 321 0.55 16.24 -2.25
CA ILE A 321 1.81 15.56 -1.93
C ILE A 321 1.48 14.30 -1.12
N ALA A 322 1.28 13.17 -1.81
CA ALA A 322 1.06 11.87 -1.19
C ALA A 322 2.36 11.08 -1.03
N GLU A 323 2.47 10.30 0.04
CA GLU A 323 3.46 9.21 0.12
C GLU A 323 2.97 7.99 -0.68
N PRO A 324 3.83 6.98 -0.99
CA PRO A 324 3.39 5.83 -1.77
C PRO A 324 2.14 5.13 -1.22
N ALA A 325 2.06 4.89 0.09
CA ALA A 325 0.86 4.34 0.72
C ALA A 325 -0.35 5.29 0.66
N GLY A 326 -0.10 6.60 0.57
CA GLY A 326 -1.14 7.63 0.42
C GLY A 326 -1.81 7.63 -0.94
N ALA A 327 -1.06 7.33 -2.00
CA ALA A 327 -1.55 7.24 -3.37
C ALA A 327 -2.12 5.86 -3.72
N LEU A 328 -1.79 4.80 -2.95
CA LEU A 328 -2.07 3.40 -3.26
C LEU A 328 -3.56 3.12 -3.56
N ALA A 329 -4.48 3.71 -2.79
CA ALA A 329 -5.91 3.49 -3.00
C ALA A 329 -6.41 4.14 -4.30
N ALA A 330 -5.99 5.36 -4.60
CA ALA A 330 -6.35 6.05 -5.83
C ALA A 330 -5.74 5.38 -7.07
N ALA A 331 -4.52 4.86 -6.96
CA ALA A 331 -3.84 4.13 -8.02
C ALA A 331 -4.62 2.88 -8.51
N ALA A 332 -5.54 2.34 -7.69
CA ALA A 332 -6.37 1.20 -8.06
C ALA A 332 -7.59 1.57 -8.89
N LEU A 333 -7.93 2.85 -9.00
CA LEU A 333 -9.12 3.29 -9.71
C LEU A 333 -8.98 3.09 -11.23
N PRO A 334 -10.08 2.77 -11.94
CA PRO A 334 -10.04 2.44 -13.36
C PRO A 334 -9.91 3.68 -14.23
N THR A 335 -8.72 4.25 -14.33
CA THR A 335 -8.43 5.46 -15.12
C THR A 335 -8.21 5.20 -16.62
N GLY A 336 -8.57 4.01 -17.11
CA GLY A 336 -8.41 3.66 -18.53
C GLY A 336 -6.98 3.24 -18.93
N GLY A 337 -6.03 3.31 -18.01
CA GLY A 337 -4.63 2.86 -18.21
C GLY A 337 -4.48 1.34 -18.14
N VAL A 338 -3.31 0.88 -18.58
CA VAL A 338 -2.92 -0.53 -18.45
C VAL A 338 -2.75 -0.84 -16.97
N GLY A 339 -3.57 -1.74 -16.40
CA GLY A 339 -3.37 -2.23 -15.05
C GLY A 339 -4.55 -2.07 -14.08
N SER A 340 -5.62 -1.34 -14.44
CA SER A 340 -6.82 -1.30 -13.59
C SER A 340 -7.42 -2.70 -13.42
N ARG A 341 -7.37 -3.22 -12.20
CA ARG A 341 -7.91 -4.55 -11.85
C ARG A 341 -9.27 -4.46 -11.17
N VAL A 342 -9.75 -3.25 -10.95
CA VAL A 342 -11.03 -3.00 -10.26
C VAL A 342 -12.04 -2.47 -11.26
N HIS A 343 -13.14 -3.21 -11.41
CA HIS A 343 -14.28 -2.70 -12.18
C HIS A 343 -15.25 -1.98 -11.23
N ILE A 344 -15.46 -0.68 -11.45
CA ILE A 344 -16.47 0.13 -10.75
C ILE A 344 -17.52 0.57 -11.79
N PRO A 345 -18.81 0.36 -11.54
CA PRO A 345 -19.86 0.81 -12.46
C PRO A 345 -19.78 2.32 -12.67
N HIS A 346 -19.93 2.76 -13.92
CA HIS A 346 -19.97 4.17 -14.28
C HIS A 346 -21.08 4.93 -13.51
N GLY A 347 -20.78 6.12 -13.05
CA GLY A 347 -21.70 6.95 -12.25
C GLY A 347 -21.73 6.60 -10.76
N SER A 348 -20.93 5.60 -10.31
CA SER A 348 -20.83 5.28 -8.88
C SER A 348 -20.19 6.43 -8.10
N ARG A 349 -20.61 6.60 -6.85
CA ARG A 349 -19.91 7.46 -5.89
C ARG A 349 -18.84 6.66 -5.15
N VAL A 350 -17.59 7.06 -5.34
CA VAL A 350 -16.40 6.39 -4.79
C VAL A 350 -15.77 7.27 -3.73
N LEU A 351 -15.56 6.72 -2.54
CA LEU A 351 -14.76 7.33 -1.49
C LEU A 351 -13.39 6.63 -1.44
N SER A 352 -12.33 7.36 -1.68
CA SER A 352 -10.95 6.91 -1.49
C SER A 352 -10.25 7.72 -0.42
N ILE A 353 -9.16 7.18 0.17
CA ILE A 353 -8.42 7.87 1.21
C ILE A 353 -6.99 8.16 0.77
N VAL A 354 -6.58 9.43 0.86
CA VAL A 354 -5.16 9.80 0.85
C VAL A 354 -4.62 9.62 2.26
N SER A 355 -4.09 8.44 2.53
CA SER A 355 -3.81 7.96 3.89
C SER A 355 -2.64 8.65 4.58
N GLY A 356 -1.71 9.24 3.80
CA GLY A 356 -0.57 9.98 4.31
C GLY A 356 0.21 10.73 3.23
N GLY A 357 1.01 11.71 3.69
CA GLY A 357 1.84 12.57 2.85
C GLY A 357 3.25 12.76 3.42
N ASN A 358 3.76 11.85 4.23
CA ASN A 358 5.12 11.88 4.79
C ASN A 358 6.16 11.40 3.77
N ASN A 359 6.14 12.00 2.59
CA ASN A 359 7.04 11.64 1.51
C ASN A 359 8.45 12.24 1.73
N ASP A 360 9.45 11.53 1.21
CA ASP A 360 10.83 11.99 1.15
C ASP A 360 11.11 12.55 -0.24
N VAL A 361 11.51 13.81 -0.30
CA VAL A 361 11.84 14.49 -1.57
C VAL A 361 12.96 13.76 -2.32
N ALA A 362 13.92 13.17 -1.60
CA ALA A 362 15.01 12.40 -2.22
C ALA A 362 14.53 11.17 -3.01
N ARG A 363 13.33 10.66 -2.71
CA ARG A 363 12.75 9.50 -3.42
C ARG A 363 12.05 9.85 -4.74
N TYR A 364 11.86 11.14 -5.05
CA TYR A 364 11.15 11.50 -6.28
C TYR A 364 11.88 11.06 -7.56
N ALA A 365 13.20 10.94 -7.53
CA ALA A 365 13.94 10.36 -8.66
C ALA A 365 13.51 8.89 -8.90
N ASP A 366 13.42 8.08 -7.84
CA ASP A 366 12.94 6.70 -7.93
C ASP A 366 11.46 6.64 -8.35
N VAL A 367 10.64 7.58 -7.86
CA VAL A 367 9.22 7.65 -8.24
C VAL A 367 9.06 7.90 -9.74
N VAL A 368 9.78 8.88 -10.29
CA VAL A 368 9.77 9.18 -11.73
C VAL A 368 10.25 7.98 -12.53
N GLU A 369 11.35 7.37 -12.11
CA GLU A 369 11.94 6.21 -12.78
C GLU A 369 10.98 5.02 -12.85
N ARG A 370 10.38 4.65 -11.70
CA ARG A 370 9.41 3.54 -11.62
C ARG A 370 8.13 3.83 -12.41
N SER A 371 7.70 5.08 -12.45
CA SER A 371 6.55 5.52 -13.26
C SER A 371 6.83 5.33 -14.74
N LEU A 372 7.94 5.86 -15.25
CA LEU A 372 8.31 5.77 -16.68
C LEU A 372 8.47 4.31 -17.15
N LEU A 373 9.08 3.47 -16.31
CA LEU A 373 9.20 2.02 -16.57
C LEU A 373 7.83 1.34 -16.63
N HIS A 374 6.94 1.66 -15.68
CA HIS A 374 5.58 1.11 -15.64
C HIS A 374 4.75 1.53 -16.86
N GLU A 375 4.89 2.77 -17.28
CA GLU A 375 4.19 3.32 -18.46
C GLU A 375 4.76 2.83 -19.80
N GLY A 376 5.86 2.07 -19.76
CA GLY A 376 6.54 1.63 -20.97
C GLY A 376 7.18 2.79 -21.76
N ARG A 377 7.48 3.88 -21.07
CA ARG A 377 8.16 5.05 -21.62
C ARG A 377 9.66 5.01 -21.45
N LYS A 378 10.18 4.16 -20.55
CA LYS A 378 11.62 4.01 -20.33
C LYS A 378 12.04 2.56 -20.46
N HIS A 379 13.15 2.36 -21.17
CA HIS A 379 13.72 1.05 -21.43
C HIS A 379 15.23 1.09 -21.25
N TYR A 380 15.80 0.01 -20.74
CA TYR A 380 17.23 -0.16 -20.58
C TYR A 380 17.75 -1.26 -21.48
N PHE A 381 18.93 -1.01 -22.11
CA PHE A 381 19.55 -1.94 -23.03
C PHE A 381 21.04 -2.12 -22.71
N LEU A 382 21.50 -3.36 -22.74
CA LEU A 382 22.92 -3.68 -22.85
C LEU A 382 23.29 -3.75 -24.33
N VAL A 383 24.13 -2.83 -24.79
CA VAL A 383 24.55 -2.69 -26.18
C VAL A 383 26.03 -3.05 -26.29
N ASN A 384 26.38 -4.01 -27.15
CA ASN A 384 27.77 -4.33 -27.46
C ASN A 384 28.27 -3.49 -28.64
N PHE A 385 28.94 -2.38 -28.33
CA PHE A 385 29.51 -1.48 -29.34
C PHE A 385 30.78 -2.06 -29.94
N PRO A 386 30.89 -2.08 -31.30
CA PRO A 386 32.18 -2.28 -31.97
C PRO A 386 33.16 -1.21 -31.49
N GLN A 387 34.40 -1.61 -31.15
CA GLN A 387 35.39 -0.65 -30.63
C GLN A 387 36.10 0.10 -31.76
N GLU A 388 35.36 0.64 -32.72
CA GLU A 388 35.83 1.44 -33.83
C GLU A 388 35.33 2.88 -33.75
N PRO A 389 36.03 3.82 -34.42
CA PRO A 389 35.59 5.22 -34.49
C PRO A 389 34.19 5.33 -35.13
N GLY A 390 33.30 6.11 -34.49
CA GLY A 390 31.97 6.40 -35.02
C GLY A 390 30.87 5.39 -34.63
N ALA A 391 31.15 4.30 -33.93
CA ALA A 391 30.15 3.30 -33.55
C ALA A 391 29.01 3.90 -32.70
N LEU A 392 29.34 4.71 -31.71
CA LEU A 392 28.32 5.42 -30.91
C LEU A 392 27.48 6.39 -31.77
N ARG A 393 28.11 7.13 -32.67
CA ARG A 393 27.38 8.04 -33.56
C ARG A 393 26.39 7.28 -34.45
N ARG A 394 26.82 6.13 -35.03
CA ARG A 394 25.91 5.29 -35.80
C ARG A 394 24.72 4.80 -34.99
N PHE A 395 24.95 4.39 -33.72
CA PHE A 395 23.87 3.98 -32.84
C PHE A 395 22.88 5.13 -32.63
N LEU A 396 23.34 6.30 -32.28
CA LEU A 396 22.47 7.47 -32.07
C LEU A 396 21.68 7.82 -33.32
N ASP A 397 22.35 7.86 -34.48
CA ASP A 397 21.72 8.25 -35.76
C ASP A 397 20.74 7.19 -36.31
N GLN A 398 20.92 5.91 -35.97
CA GLN A 398 20.15 4.80 -36.53
C GLN A 398 19.08 4.27 -35.60
N VAL A 399 19.29 4.36 -34.28
CA VAL A 399 18.41 3.73 -33.27
C VAL A 399 17.44 4.72 -32.67
N LEU A 400 17.88 5.93 -32.34
CA LEU A 400 16.99 6.91 -31.73
C LEU A 400 16.02 7.52 -32.76
N GLY A 401 14.77 7.67 -32.34
CA GLY A 401 13.80 8.50 -33.04
C GLY A 401 13.97 9.98 -32.72
N PRO A 402 13.24 10.87 -33.41
CA PRO A 402 13.40 12.31 -33.24
C PRO A 402 12.96 12.83 -31.87
N GLU A 403 12.10 12.08 -31.16
CA GLU A 403 11.56 12.43 -29.86
C GLU A 403 12.08 11.48 -28.74
N ASP A 404 12.98 10.54 -29.07
CA ASP A 404 13.59 9.63 -28.10
C ASP A 404 14.76 10.31 -27.41
N ASP A 405 14.89 10.12 -26.08
CA ASP A 405 16.00 10.68 -25.31
C ASP A 405 16.84 9.60 -24.65
N ILE A 406 18.16 9.84 -24.53
CA ILE A 406 19.06 9.01 -23.73
C ILE A 406 19.16 9.61 -22.32
N THR A 407 18.52 8.97 -21.36
CA THR A 407 18.52 9.42 -19.97
C THR A 407 19.61 8.73 -19.14
N TYR A 408 20.17 7.63 -19.62
CA TYR A 408 21.30 6.95 -19.00
C TYR A 408 22.25 6.40 -20.07
N PHE A 409 23.55 6.62 -19.89
CA PHE A 409 24.56 6.08 -20.78
C PHE A 409 25.85 5.82 -20.02
N GLU A 410 26.22 4.55 -19.89
CA GLU A 410 27.50 4.12 -19.31
C GLU A 410 28.23 3.23 -20.30
N TYR A 411 29.39 3.67 -20.77
CA TYR A 411 30.21 2.95 -21.73
C TYR A 411 31.65 2.81 -21.21
N VAL A 412 32.10 1.57 -21.09
CA VAL A 412 33.47 1.26 -20.67
C VAL A 412 34.28 0.74 -21.85
N LYS A 413 35.11 1.61 -22.43
CA LYS A 413 36.05 1.22 -23.45
C LYS A 413 37.28 0.56 -22.85
N ARG A 414 37.54 -0.71 -23.21
CA ARG A 414 38.76 -1.45 -22.83
C ARG A 414 39.61 -1.74 -24.05
N SER A 415 40.93 -1.42 -23.99
CA SER A 415 41.88 -1.78 -25.02
C SER A 415 41.96 -3.31 -25.19
N SER A 416 42.16 -3.75 -26.46
CA SER A 416 42.33 -5.16 -26.80
C SER A 416 41.07 -6.03 -26.82
N ARG A 417 39.89 -5.43 -27.00
CA ARG A 417 38.64 -6.15 -27.28
C ARG A 417 38.00 -5.61 -28.55
N GLU A 418 37.31 -6.47 -29.31
CA GLU A 418 36.60 -6.09 -30.54
C GLU A 418 35.31 -5.32 -30.24
N VAL A 419 34.67 -5.65 -29.09
CA VAL A 419 33.43 -5.01 -28.63
C VAL A 419 33.56 -4.50 -27.20
N GLY A 420 32.82 -3.45 -26.87
CA GLY A 420 32.70 -2.88 -25.53
C GLY A 420 31.24 -2.74 -25.12
N PRO A 421 30.83 -3.31 -23.95
CA PRO A 421 29.47 -3.19 -23.48
C PRO A 421 29.17 -1.76 -23.00
N ALA A 422 27.97 -1.29 -23.32
CA ALA A 422 27.39 -0.09 -22.75
C ALA A 422 25.99 -0.39 -22.19
N LEU A 423 25.63 0.28 -21.10
CA LEU A 423 24.28 0.32 -20.57
C LEU A 423 23.62 1.62 -21.01
N VAL A 424 22.50 1.51 -21.70
CA VAL A 424 21.79 2.65 -22.32
C VAL A 424 20.36 2.66 -21.81
N GLY A 425 19.94 3.78 -21.21
CA GLY A 425 18.55 4.06 -20.86
C GLY A 425 17.93 4.99 -21.89
N VAL A 426 16.86 4.55 -22.55
CA VAL A 426 16.12 5.32 -23.56
C VAL A 426 14.75 5.67 -23.02
N GLU A 427 14.40 6.95 -23.06
CA GLU A 427 13.06 7.45 -22.77
C GLU A 427 12.32 7.76 -24.06
N LEU A 428 11.08 7.27 -24.15
CA LEU A 428 10.16 7.47 -25.25
C LEU A 428 9.10 8.51 -24.88
N SER A 429 8.83 9.45 -25.76
CA SER A 429 7.72 10.38 -25.60
C SER A 429 6.36 9.65 -25.64
N ASN A 430 6.25 8.58 -26.44
CA ASN A 430 5.05 7.76 -26.55
C ASN A 430 5.42 6.27 -26.39
N PRO A 431 4.81 5.54 -25.42
CA PRO A 431 5.08 4.09 -25.25
C PRO A 431 4.76 3.25 -26.48
N GLY A 432 3.86 3.72 -27.35
CA GLY A 432 3.55 3.06 -28.63
C GLY A 432 4.73 3.02 -29.62
N ASP A 433 5.77 3.85 -29.40
CA ASP A 433 6.95 3.93 -30.27
C ASP A 433 8.00 2.85 -29.92
N TYR A 434 7.83 2.12 -28.82
CA TYR A 434 8.71 1.04 -28.41
C TYR A 434 8.95 0.00 -29.51
N ARG A 435 7.91 -0.39 -30.22
CA ARG A 435 8.03 -1.32 -31.38
C ARG A 435 8.94 -0.80 -32.49
N PHE A 436 8.93 0.52 -32.72
CA PHE A 436 9.78 1.13 -33.73
C PHE A 436 11.23 1.25 -33.24
N LEU A 437 11.43 1.52 -31.94
CA LEU A 437 12.75 1.45 -31.31
C LEU A 437 13.36 0.06 -31.47
N LEU A 438 12.62 -1.00 -31.15
CA LEU A 438 13.09 -2.39 -31.31
C LEU A 438 13.44 -2.74 -32.77
N ALA A 439 12.63 -2.27 -33.75
CA ALA A 439 12.93 -2.49 -35.16
C ALA A 439 14.25 -1.81 -35.53
N ARG A 440 14.47 -0.53 -35.18
CA ARG A 440 15.72 0.21 -35.42
C ARG A 440 16.93 -0.46 -34.73
N ILE A 441 16.75 -0.95 -33.49
CA ILE A 441 17.77 -1.73 -32.78
C ILE A 441 18.17 -2.98 -33.59
N THR A 442 17.19 -3.73 -34.09
CA THR A 442 17.42 -4.93 -34.90
C THR A 442 18.18 -4.59 -36.18
N ASP A 443 17.78 -3.50 -36.87
CA ASP A 443 18.35 -3.08 -38.16
C ASP A 443 19.75 -2.48 -38.01
N CYS A 444 20.13 -1.95 -36.84
CA CYS A 444 21.46 -1.35 -36.65
C CYS A 444 22.62 -2.36 -36.65
N GLY A 445 22.32 -3.68 -36.61
CA GLY A 445 23.30 -4.77 -36.67
C GLY A 445 24.22 -4.88 -35.43
N MET A 446 23.90 -4.22 -34.36
CA MET A 446 24.59 -4.33 -33.08
C MET A 446 23.89 -5.41 -32.19
N GLU A 447 24.67 -6.08 -31.36
CA GLU A 447 24.09 -6.96 -30.35
C GLU A 447 23.51 -6.11 -29.22
N VAL A 448 22.19 -6.15 -29.05
CA VAL A 448 21.45 -5.40 -28.04
C VAL A 448 20.55 -6.35 -27.26
N ASN A 449 20.64 -6.29 -25.94
CA ASN A 449 19.80 -7.06 -25.02
C ASN A 449 19.06 -6.11 -24.10
N GLU A 450 17.74 -6.23 -24.02
CA GLU A 450 16.93 -5.46 -23.07
C GLU A 450 17.21 -5.92 -21.64
N VAL A 451 17.28 -4.95 -20.72
CA VAL A 451 17.42 -5.16 -19.28
C VAL A 451 16.06 -4.99 -18.63
N ASP A 452 15.33 -6.07 -18.50
CA ASP A 452 14.03 -6.10 -17.85
C ASP A 452 14.13 -6.25 -16.32
N SER A 453 12.97 -6.19 -15.63
CA SER A 453 12.88 -6.32 -14.17
C SER A 453 13.40 -7.65 -13.60
N THR A 454 13.58 -8.68 -14.43
CA THR A 454 14.12 -9.99 -14.04
C THR A 454 15.64 -10.03 -14.10
N SER A 455 16.25 -9.07 -14.79
CA SER A 455 17.69 -8.96 -14.92
C SER A 455 18.36 -8.60 -13.59
N PRO A 456 19.48 -9.27 -13.22
CA PRO A 456 20.28 -8.86 -12.05
C PRO A 456 20.79 -7.41 -12.12
N TYR A 457 20.96 -6.87 -13.30
CA TYR A 457 21.39 -5.49 -13.53
C TYR A 457 20.32 -4.46 -13.21
N PHE A 458 19.04 -4.84 -13.29
CA PHE A 458 17.91 -3.94 -13.05
C PHE A 458 17.94 -3.32 -11.63
N ARG A 459 18.40 -4.08 -10.63
CA ARG A 459 18.52 -3.61 -9.22
C ARG A 459 19.56 -2.50 -9.02
N PHE A 460 20.41 -2.23 -10.00
CA PHE A 460 21.37 -1.12 -9.97
C PHE A 460 20.83 0.12 -10.67
N LEU A 461 19.66 0.01 -11.30
CA LEU A 461 19.04 1.07 -12.10
C LEU A 461 17.83 1.68 -11.40
N VAL A 462 17.16 0.87 -10.58
CA VAL A 462 15.88 1.24 -9.94
C VAL A 462 15.89 0.91 -8.45
#